data_a74e676667c983572be6dad0b9c5113b
#
_entry.id   a74e676667c983572be6dad0b9c5113b
#
_cell.length_a   1.000
_cell.length_b   1.000
_cell.length_c   1.000
_cell.angle_alpha   90.00
_cell.angle_beta   90.00
_cell.angle_gamma   90.00
#
_symmetry.space_group_name_H-M   'P 1'
#
loop_
_entity.id
_entity.type
_entity.pdbx_description
1 polymer ?
#
loop_
_entity_poly.entity_id
_entity_poly.type
_entity_poly.pdbx_seq_one_letter_code
_entity_poly.pdbx_strand_id
1 'polypeptide(L)'
;VDLPGIYSIRPYTQEEIVSRDFILDGKPDGIINIVDATNIERNLYLTLQLLELNLPMVLALNMMDEVRANGGTVNVKKLSESLGIPVMPISAAKNEGVSELADKMVYVAKNRILPKRIDFCSDGPVHRCIHSVAHVIEDHARNISVPPRFCSTKLIEGDEYFADKLELDKNERELIEHSVVLSLIHI
;
A
#
# COMPACT_ATOMS: atom_id res chain seq x y z
N VAL A 1 16.34 -4.46 4.86
CA VAL A 1 15.94 -3.99 6.20
C VAL A 1 14.69 -4.74 6.61
N ASP A 2 14.67 -5.25 7.83
CA ASP A 2 13.49 -5.83 8.47
C ASP A 2 12.77 -4.73 9.24
N LEU A 3 11.45 -4.60 9.02
CA LEU A 3 10.62 -3.59 9.64
C LEU A 3 9.64 -4.24 10.62
N PRO A 4 9.25 -3.55 11.70
CA PRO A 4 8.17 -4.01 12.57
C PRO A 4 6.91 -4.37 11.79
N GLY A 5 6.20 -5.41 12.27
CA GLY A 5 4.93 -5.82 11.66
C GLY A 5 3.85 -4.75 11.85
N ILE A 6 3.23 -4.35 10.75
CA ILE A 6 2.18 -3.34 10.73
C ILE A 6 0.96 -3.86 9.96
N TYR A 7 -0.21 -3.31 10.26
CA TYR A 7 -1.46 -3.60 9.54
C TYR A 7 -1.95 -2.44 8.67
N SER A 8 -1.38 -1.26 8.89
CA SER A 8 -1.72 -0.03 8.16
C SER A 8 -0.54 0.94 8.18
N ILE A 9 -0.46 1.81 7.19
CA ILE A 9 0.51 2.91 7.15
C ILE A 9 0.05 4.08 8.07
N ARG A 10 -1.21 4.11 8.51
CA ARG A 10 -1.67 5.03 9.55
C ARG A 10 -1.21 4.51 10.92
N PRO A 11 -0.21 5.14 11.54
CA PRO A 11 0.38 4.60 12.75
C PRO A 11 -0.49 4.87 13.99
N TYR A 12 -0.67 3.83 14.80
CA TYR A 12 -1.19 3.92 16.16
C TYR A 12 -0.12 3.63 17.20
N THR A 13 0.99 3.02 16.78
CA THR A 13 2.11 2.64 17.66
C THR A 13 3.43 3.26 17.18
N GLN A 14 4.43 3.30 18.08
CA GLN A 14 5.78 3.77 17.74
C GLN A 14 6.44 2.90 16.65
N GLU A 15 6.15 1.61 16.64
CA GLU A 15 6.68 0.66 15.68
C GLU A 15 6.13 0.92 14.27
N GLU A 16 4.85 1.26 14.18
CA GLU A 16 4.21 1.63 12.90
C GLU A 16 4.74 2.96 12.35
N ILE A 17 5.10 3.92 13.24
CA ILE A 17 5.76 5.16 12.84
C ILE A 17 7.11 4.87 12.17
N VAL A 18 7.94 4.02 12.78
CA VAL A 18 9.25 3.64 12.24
C VAL A 18 9.11 3.02 10.85
N SER A 19 8.16 2.10 10.69
CA SER A 19 7.91 1.44 9.39
C SER A 19 7.44 2.43 8.34
N ARG A 20 6.49 3.31 8.68
CA ARG A 20 5.99 4.36 7.77
C ARG A 20 7.12 5.29 7.33
N ASP A 21 7.88 5.82 8.28
CA ASP A 21 8.93 6.81 8.01
C ASP A 21 10.05 6.19 7.17
N PHE A 22 10.41 4.92 7.43
CA PHE A 22 11.37 4.21 6.60
C PHE A 22 10.88 4.02 5.16
N ILE A 23 9.61 3.68 4.96
CA ILE A 23 9.06 3.49 3.61
C ILE A 23 8.99 4.82 2.85
N LEU A 24 8.60 5.92 3.51
CA LEU A 24 8.40 7.22 2.87
C LEU A 24 9.71 7.98 2.65
N ASP A 25 10.59 7.98 3.64
CA ASP A 25 11.80 8.80 3.64
C ASP A 25 13.07 8.00 3.26
N GLY A 26 13.06 6.69 3.53
CA GLY A 26 14.18 5.79 3.22
C GLY A 26 14.29 5.42 1.74
N LYS A 27 13.27 5.69 0.93
CA LYS A 27 13.23 5.42 -0.53
C LYS A 27 13.77 4.03 -0.90
N PRO A 28 13.18 2.94 -0.39
CA PRO A 28 13.66 1.60 -0.66
C PRO A 28 13.58 1.27 -2.16
N ASP A 29 14.53 0.49 -2.67
CA ASP A 29 14.51 0.00 -4.06
C ASP A 29 13.35 -0.96 -4.35
N GLY A 30 12.73 -1.50 -3.30
CA GLY A 30 11.54 -2.33 -3.41
C GLY A 30 11.08 -2.89 -2.06
N ILE A 31 9.88 -3.46 -2.07
CA ILE A 31 9.18 -3.92 -0.88
C ILE A 31 8.82 -5.41 -1.02
N ILE A 32 9.15 -6.22 -0.02
CA ILE A 32 8.53 -7.53 0.19
C ILE A 32 7.42 -7.34 1.23
N ASN A 33 6.18 -7.45 0.81
CA ASN A 33 5.04 -7.43 1.72
C ASN A 33 4.67 -8.87 2.08
N ILE A 34 4.83 -9.25 3.36
CA ILE A 34 4.53 -10.59 3.86
C ILE A 34 3.10 -10.61 4.38
N VAL A 35 2.29 -11.50 3.79
CA VAL A 35 0.87 -11.66 4.08
C VAL A 35 0.60 -13.06 4.58
N ASP A 36 -0.15 -13.17 5.66
CA ASP A 36 -0.67 -14.43 6.17
C ASP A 36 -1.80 -14.95 5.27
N ALA A 37 -1.56 -16.08 4.58
CA ALA A 37 -2.51 -16.70 3.68
C ALA A 37 -3.74 -17.27 4.38
N THR A 38 -3.68 -17.52 5.69
CA THR A 38 -4.80 -18.02 6.49
C THR A 38 -5.79 -16.92 6.85
N ASN A 39 -5.34 -15.63 6.78
CA ASN A 39 -6.14 -14.45 7.09
C ASN A 39 -5.88 -13.32 6.06
N ILE A 40 -6.02 -13.66 4.79
CA ILE A 40 -5.61 -12.82 3.67
C ILE A 40 -6.39 -11.49 3.61
N GLU A 41 -7.69 -11.50 3.90
CA GLU A 41 -8.55 -10.31 3.80
C GLU A 41 -8.05 -9.17 4.68
N ARG A 42 -7.71 -9.49 5.94
CA ARG A 42 -7.19 -8.50 6.89
C ARG A 42 -5.85 -7.91 6.44
N ASN A 43 -4.99 -8.74 5.87
CA ASN A 43 -3.63 -8.33 5.49
C ASN A 43 -3.59 -7.58 4.16
N LEU A 44 -4.56 -7.76 3.26
CA LEU A 44 -4.62 -7.06 1.98
C LEU A 44 -4.85 -5.55 2.13
N TYR A 45 -5.39 -5.07 3.24
CA TYR A 45 -5.57 -3.64 3.48
C TYR A 45 -4.23 -2.88 3.41
N LEU A 46 -3.21 -3.35 4.14
CA LEU A 46 -1.86 -2.79 4.05
C LEU A 46 -1.27 -2.93 2.64
N THR A 47 -1.50 -4.09 1.99
CA THR A 47 -1.03 -4.34 0.62
C THR A 47 -1.53 -3.27 -0.34
N LEU A 48 -2.81 -2.91 -0.29
CA LEU A 48 -3.40 -1.87 -1.15
C LEU A 48 -2.78 -0.50 -0.90
N GLN A 49 -2.53 -0.15 0.37
CA GLN A 49 -1.85 1.11 0.72
C GLN A 49 -0.41 1.16 0.19
N LEU A 50 0.32 0.05 0.27
CA LEU A 50 1.68 -0.04 -0.26
C LEU A 50 1.71 0.06 -1.79
N LEU A 51 0.71 -0.49 -2.48
CA LEU A 51 0.59 -0.39 -3.94
C LEU A 51 0.39 1.05 -4.41
N GLU A 52 -0.33 1.89 -3.65
CA GLU A 52 -0.50 3.31 -3.95
C GLU A 52 0.82 4.10 -3.91
N LEU A 53 1.85 3.60 -3.21
CA LEU A 53 3.20 4.22 -3.21
C LEU A 53 3.94 4.03 -4.54
N ASN A 54 3.45 3.14 -5.41
CA ASN A 54 4.02 2.88 -6.73
C ASN A 54 5.52 2.53 -6.70
N LEU A 55 5.91 1.69 -5.74
CA LEU A 55 7.27 1.15 -5.61
C LEU A 55 7.34 -0.29 -6.13
N PRO A 56 8.52 -0.76 -6.60
CA PRO A 56 8.72 -2.17 -6.93
C PRO A 56 8.33 -3.06 -5.74
N MET A 57 7.45 -4.04 -5.95
CA MET A 57 6.89 -4.81 -4.85
C MET A 57 6.63 -6.26 -5.23
N VAL A 58 6.85 -7.16 -4.28
CA VAL A 58 6.47 -8.58 -4.34
C VAL A 58 5.65 -8.90 -3.11
N LEU A 59 4.52 -9.58 -3.29
CA LEU A 59 3.73 -10.12 -2.18
C LEU A 59 4.22 -11.54 -1.86
N ALA A 60 4.68 -11.75 -0.62
CA ALA A 60 4.99 -13.05 -0.07
C ALA A 60 3.75 -13.60 0.64
N LEU A 61 3.09 -14.59 0.05
CA LEU A 61 1.92 -15.24 0.62
C LEU A 61 2.40 -16.38 1.52
N ASN A 62 2.56 -16.09 2.82
CA ASN A 62 3.13 -16.99 3.81
C ASN A 62 2.08 -17.92 4.44
N MET A 63 2.52 -18.93 5.17
CA MET A 63 1.70 -19.96 5.82
C MET A 63 0.92 -20.85 4.82
N MET A 64 1.44 -21.02 3.61
CA MET A 64 0.79 -21.87 2.59
C MET A 64 0.73 -23.35 2.99
N ASP A 65 1.60 -23.80 3.88
CA ASP A 65 1.53 -25.15 4.47
C ASP A 65 0.30 -25.30 5.38
N GLU A 66 -0.07 -24.29 6.15
CA GLU A 66 -1.27 -24.31 6.98
C GLU A 66 -2.54 -24.27 6.12
N VAL A 67 -2.56 -23.45 5.07
CA VAL A 67 -3.67 -23.43 4.10
C VAL A 67 -3.88 -24.82 3.51
N ARG A 68 -2.80 -25.49 3.06
CA ARG A 68 -2.86 -26.87 2.52
C ARG A 68 -3.28 -27.89 3.56
N ALA A 69 -2.76 -27.79 4.80
CA ALA A 69 -3.12 -28.69 5.89
C ALA A 69 -4.63 -28.62 6.25
N ASN A 70 -5.23 -27.45 6.12
CA ASN A 70 -6.66 -27.21 6.34
C ASN A 70 -7.53 -27.50 5.09
N GLY A 71 -6.97 -28.10 4.05
CA GLY A 71 -7.68 -28.42 2.80
C GLY A 71 -8.04 -27.20 1.93
N GLY A 72 -7.48 -26.03 2.27
CA GLY A 72 -7.68 -24.80 1.51
C GLY A 72 -6.75 -24.68 0.30
N THR A 73 -7.11 -23.77 -0.60
CA THR A 73 -6.28 -23.41 -1.76
C THR A 73 -6.38 -21.91 -2.01
N VAL A 74 -5.30 -21.31 -2.52
CA VAL A 74 -5.30 -19.92 -2.99
C VAL A 74 -4.93 -19.90 -4.46
N ASN A 75 -5.73 -19.21 -5.27
CA ASN A 75 -5.40 -19.00 -6.68
C ASN A 75 -4.37 -17.87 -6.81
N VAL A 76 -3.09 -18.21 -6.62
CA VAL A 76 -1.95 -17.30 -6.64
C VAL A 76 -1.87 -16.49 -7.94
N LYS A 77 -2.15 -17.16 -9.10
CA LYS A 77 -2.14 -16.49 -10.40
C LYS A 77 -3.20 -15.40 -10.49
N LYS A 78 -4.45 -15.72 -10.12
CA LYS A 78 -5.54 -14.75 -10.12
C LYS A 78 -5.29 -13.61 -9.15
N LEU A 79 -4.72 -13.88 -7.97
CA LEU A 79 -4.35 -12.86 -6.99
C LEU A 79 -3.28 -11.91 -7.56
N SER A 80 -2.23 -12.47 -8.18
CA SER A 80 -1.18 -11.68 -8.84
C SER A 80 -1.72 -10.79 -9.97
N GLU A 81 -2.61 -11.33 -10.80
CA GLU A 81 -3.28 -10.58 -11.87
C GLU A 81 -4.15 -9.45 -11.30
N SER A 82 -4.91 -9.72 -10.24
CA SER A 82 -5.80 -8.74 -9.59
C SER A 82 -5.03 -7.61 -8.92
N LEU A 83 -3.91 -7.91 -8.25
CA LEU A 83 -3.08 -6.92 -7.56
C LEU A 83 -2.10 -6.20 -8.52
N GLY A 84 -1.81 -6.78 -9.69
CA GLY A 84 -0.87 -6.23 -10.65
C GLY A 84 0.60 -6.32 -10.23
N ILE A 85 0.93 -7.21 -9.30
CA ILE A 85 2.29 -7.48 -8.81
C ILE A 85 2.56 -8.98 -8.72
N PRO A 86 3.84 -9.43 -8.69
CA PRO A 86 4.17 -10.82 -8.42
C PRO A 86 3.71 -11.25 -7.03
N VAL A 87 3.08 -12.42 -6.95
CA VAL A 87 2.69 -13.08 -5.69
C VAL A 87 3.46 -14.39 -5.59
N MET A 88 4.20 -14.57 -4.51
CA MET A 88 5.03 -15.76 -4.25
C MET A 88 4.47 -16.54 -3.07
N PRO A 89 3.96 -17.76 -3.28
CA PRO A 89 3.51 -18.61 -2.18
C PRO A 89 4.72 -19.18 -1.44
N ILE A 90 4.75 -19.01 -0.13
CA ILE A 90 5.86 -19.48 0.72
C ILE A 90 5.36 -20.16 1.99
N SER A 91 6.22 -20.94 2.61
CA SER A 91 6.14 -21.32 4.02
C SER A 91 7.49 -21.04 4.68
N ALA A 92 7.57 -19.92 5.39
CA ALA A 92 8.81 -19.54 6.06
C ALA A 92 9.23 -20.58 7.12
N ALA A 93 8.26 -21.16 7.85
CA ALA A 93 8.52 -22.19 8.86
C ALA A 93 9.14 -23.47 8.27
N LYS A 94 8.86 -23.80 7.00
CA LYS A 94 9.41 -24.94 6.28
C LYS A 94 10.51 -24.57 5.28
N ASN A 95 10.86 -23.30 5.20
CA ASN A 95 11.81 -22.79 4.21
C ASN A 95 11.42 -23.10 2.75
N GLU A 96 10.11 -23.18 2.47
CA GLU A 96 9.57 -23.40 1.12
C GLU A 96 9.38 -22.06 0.39
N GLY A 97 9.93 -21.91 -0.81
CA GLY A 97 9.73 -20.74 -1.69
C GLY A 97 10.47 -19.46 -1.25
N VAL A 98 11.30 -19.52 -0.19
CA VAL A 98 11.98 -18.33 0.35
C VAL A 98 13.10 -17.86 -0.57
N SER A 99 13.88 -18.78 -1.16
CA SER A 99 14.95 -18.44 -2.11
C SER A 99 14.38 -17.82 -3.37
N GLU A 100 13.33 -18.41 -3.92
CA GLU A 100 12.62 -17.94 -5.11
C GLU A 100 11.99 -16.54 -4.89
N LEU A 101 11.48 -16.29 -3.66
CA LEU A 101 10.99 -14.98 -3.27
C LEU A 101 12.10 -13.93 -3.30
N ALA A 102 13.28 -14.26 -2.73
CA ALA A 102 14.42 -13.35 -2.70
C ALA A 102 14.92 -13.04 -4.12
N ASP A 103 15.08 -14.06 -4.98
CA ASP A 103 15.47 -13.90 -6.37
C ASP A 103 14.46 -13.05 -7.14
N LYS A 104 13.16 -13.29 -6.91
CA LYS A 104 12.09 -12.52 -7.53
C LYS A 104 12.13 -11.06 -7.12
N MET A 105 12.35 -10.77 -5.83
CA MET A 105 12.44 -9.39 -5.35
C MET A 105 13.65 -8.67 -5.94
N VAL A 106 14.82 -9.32 -5.96
CA VAL A 106 16.02 -8.76 -6.59
C VAL A 106 15.77 -8.44 -8.07
N TYR A 107 15.11 -9.34 -8.79
CA TYR A 107 14.74 -9.12 -10.20
C TYR A 107 13.80 -7.94 -10.36
N VAL A 108 12.74 -7.85 -9.54
CA VAL A 108 11.74 -6.76 -9.58
C VAL A 108 12.38 -5.42 -9.27
N ALA A 109 13.22 -5.34 -8.23
CA ALA A 109 13.91 -4.12 -7.83
C ALA A 109 14.94 -3.65 -8.90
N LYS A 110 15.82 -4.54 -9.37
CA LYS A 110 16.84 -4.21 -10.38
C LYS A 110 16.24 -3.72 -11.71
N ASN A 111 15.10 -4.27 -12.11
CA ASN A 111 14.42 -3.89 -13.35
C ASN A 111 13.37 -2.79 -13.12
N ARG A 112 13.24 -2.26 -11.91
CA ARG A 112 12.24 -1.24 -11.51
C ARG A 112 10.84 -1.59 -12.00
N ILE A 113 10.42 -2.85 -11.78
CA ILE A 113 9.09 -3.32 -12.19
C ILE A 113 8.07 -2.76 -11.21
N LEU A 114 7.30 -1.77 -11.65
CA LEU A 114 6.26 -1.12 -10.87
C LEU A 114 4.96 -1.93 -10.87
N PRO A 115 4.08 -1.73 -9.89
CA PRO A 115 2.73 -2.29 -9.90
C PRO A 115 1.97 -1.89 -11.16
N LYS A 116 1.28 -2.86 -11.79
CA LYS A 116 0.45 -2.61 -12.97
C LYS A 116 -0.87 -1.93 -12.61
N ARG A 117 -1.23 -1.95 -11.35
CA ARG A 117 -2.45 -1.35 -10.80
C ARG A 117 -2.14 -0.73 -9.45
N ILE A 118 -2.52 0.53 -9.29
CA ILE A 118 -2.40 1.30 -8.04
C ILE A 118 -3.75 1.83 -7.58
N ASP A 119 -4.76 1.75 -8.43
CA ASP A 119 -6.13 2.20 -8.17
C ASP A 119 -7.08 1.01 -8.06
N PHE A 120 -7.63 0.82 -6.86
CA PHE A 120 -8.58 -0.25 -6.53
C PHE A 120 -9.96 0.32 -6.18
N CYS A 121 -10.12 1.64 -6.26
CA CYS A 121 -11.39 2.30 -6.03
C CYS A 121 -12.31 2.13 -7.24
N SER A 122 -13.58 1.78 -7.00
CA SER A 122 -14.61 1.76 -8.05
C SER A 122 -14.97 3.18 -8.46
N ASP A 123 -15.37 3.37 -9.71
CA ASP A 123 -15.93 4.65 -10.15
C ASP A 123 -17.11 5.07 -9.27
N GLY A 124 -16.99 6.25 -8.66
CA GLY A 124 -18.00 6.74 -7.73
C GLY A 124 -17.60 8.04 -7.04
N PRO A 125 -18.39 8.49 -6.05
CA PRO A 125 -18.09 9.73 -5.31
C PRO A 125 -16.71 9.73 -4.67
N VAL A 126 -16.32 8.62 -4.02
CA VAL A 126 -15.00 8.48 -3.37
C VAL A 126 -13.87 8.56 -4.38
N HIS A 127 -13.98 7.87 -5.53
CA HIS A 127 -13.00 7.93 -6.60
C HIS A 127 -12.80 9.36 -7.10
N ARG A 128 -13.90 10.08 -7.37
CA ARG A 128 -13.85 11.50 -7.78
C ARG A 128 -13.23 12.39 -6.71
N CYS A 129 -13.54 12.15 -5.44
CA CYS A 129 -12.94 12.88 -4.33
C CYS A 129 -11.42 12.69 -4.28
N ILE A 130 -10.93 11.45 -4.37
CA ILE A 130 -9.50 11.15 -4.40
C ILE A 130 -8.81 11.90 -5.54
N HIS A 131 -9.39 11.90 -6.75
CA HIS A 131 -8.84 12.63 -7.89
C HIS A 131 -8.85 14.15 -7.69
N SER A 132 -9.93 14.71 -7.16
CA SER A 132 -10.02 16.15 -6.89
C SER A 132 -8.97 16.59 -5.88
N VAL A 133 -8.83 15.86 -4.78
CA VAL A 133 -7.80 16.14 -3.76
C VAL A 133 -6.40 15.97 -4.34
N ALA A 134 -6.15 14.94 -5.15
CA ALA A 134 -4.85 14.71 -5.79
C ALA A 134 -4.42 15.88 -6.68
N HIS A 135 -5.34 16.52 -7.37
CA HIS A 135 -5.05 17.73 -8.17
C HIS A 135 -4.67 18.93 -7.29
N VAL A 136 -5.36 19.11 -6.17
CA VAL A 136 -5.08 20.22 -5.25
C VAL A 136 -3.67 20.11 -4.67
N ILE A 137 -3.23 18.89 -4.33
CA ILE A 137 -1.97 18.65 -3.61
C ILE A 137 -0.82 18.21 -4.52
N GLU A 138 -0.97 18.23 -5.85
CA GLU A 138 0.00 17.63 -6.78
C GLU A 138 1.42 18.19 -6.60
N ASP A 139 1.57 19.50 -6.48
CA ASP A 139 2.87 20.15 -6.30
C ASP A 139 3.45 19.87 -4.92
N HIS A 140 2.64 19.88 -3.87
CA HIS A 140 3.05 19.54 -2.51
C HIS A 140 3.55 18.08 -2.42
N ALA A 141 2.80 17.14 -3.00
CA ALA A 141 3.15 15.73 -3.03
C ALA A 141 4.46 15.48 -3.82
N ARG A 142 4.66 16.22 -4.92
CA ARG A 142 5.89 16.18 -5.72
C ARG A 142 7.10 16.65 -4.89
N ASN A 143 6.95 17.72 -4.10
CA ASN A 143 8.01 18.26 -3.24
C ASN A 143 8.52 17.24 -2.22
N ILE A 144 7.61 16.44 -1.64
CA ILE A 144 7.97 15.37 -0.69
C ILE A 144 8.28 14.02 -1.38
N SER A 145 8.20 13.95 -2.71
CA SER A 145 8.45 12.73 -3.51
C SER A 145 7.52 11.55 -3.14
N VAL A 146 6.28 11.82 -2.76
CA VAL A 146 5.25 10.82 -2.47
C VAL A 146 4.14 10.92 -3.51
N PRO A 147 3.58 9.81 -4.02
CA PRO A 147 2.52 9.87 -5.02
C PRO A 147 1.30 10.68 -4.56
N PRO A 148 0.77 11.61 -5.38
CA PRO A 148 -0.39 12.45 -4.99
C PRO A 148 -1.62 11.63 -4.59
N ARG A 149 -1.87 10.50 -5.27
CA ARG A 149 -2.98 9.62 -4.93
C ARG A 149 -2.87 9.06 -3.51
N PHE A 150 -1.69 8.57 -3.12
CA PHE A 150 -1.45 8.08 -1.76
C PHE A 150 -1.69 9.17 -0.72
N CYS A 151 -1.13 10.37 -0.94
CA CYS A 151 -1.35 11.52 -0.06
C CYS A 151 -2.84 11.88 0.03
N SER A 152 -3.58 11.85 -1.09
CA SER A 152 -5.01 12.15 -1.12
C SER A 152 -5.81 11.16 -0.29
N THR A 153 -5.54 9.85 -0.43
CA THR A 153 -6.19 8.81 0.37
C THR A 153 -5.96 9.08 1.86
N LYS A 154 -4.73 9.44 2.26
CA LYS A 154 -4.40 9.74 3.65
C LYS A 154 -5.09 10.99 4.18
N LEU A 155 -5.17 12.06 3.39
CA LEU A 155 -5.91 13.27 3.75
C LEU A 155 -7.42 13.01 3.92
N ILE A 156 -8.01 12.22 3.02
CA ILE A 156 -9.43 11.83 3.09
C ILE A 156 -9.70 10.96 4.34
N GLU A 157 -8.74 10.12 4.73
CA GLU A 157 -8.78 9.34 5.99
C GLU A 157 -8.58 10.21 7.25
N GLY A 158 -8.30 11.51 7.10
CA GLY A 158 -8.05 12.43 8.20
C GLY A 158 -6.69 12.22 8.87
N ASP A 159 -5.66 11.87 8.09
CA ASP A 159 -4.31 11.71 8.61
C ASP A 159 -3.58 13.06 8.67
N GLU A 160 -3.55 13.65 9.89
CA GLU A 160 -2.93 14.95 10.15
C GLU A 160 -1.44 15.00 9.85
N TYR A 161 -0.73 13.86 9.97
CA TYR A 161 0.68 13.80 9.61
C TYR A 161 0.91 14.20 8.15
N PHE A 162 0.06 13.74 7.24
CA PHE A 162 0.18 14.11 5.82
C PHE A 162 -0.27 15.54 5.56
N ALA A 163 -1.26 16.06 6.31
CA ALA A 163 -1.67 17.46 6.22
C ALA A 163 -0.51 18.40 6.60
N ASP A 164 0.26 18.05 7.63
CA ASP A 164 1.42 18.82 8.07
C ASP A 164 2.63 18.61 7.14
N LYS A 165 2.92 17.36 6.75
CA LYS A 165 4.05 17.03 5.88
C LYS A 165 3.95 17.67 4.48
N LEU A 166 2.73 17.85 3.99
CA LEU A 166 2.44 18.53 2.73
C LEU A 166 2.47 20.05 2.83
N GLU A 167 2.60 20.62 4.04
CA GLU A 167 2.61 22.07 4.28
C GLU A 167 1.40 22.79 3.67
N LEU A 168 0.21 22.17 3.77
CA LEU A 168 -1.02 22.72 3.19
C LEU A 168 -1.44 24.02 3.90
N ASP A 169 -1.79 25.02 3.12
CA ASP A 169 -2.33 26.27 3.66
C ASP A 169 -3.79 26.08 4.13
N LYS A 170 -4.33 27.13 4.79
CA LYS A 170 -5.68 27.07 5.33
C LYS A 170 -6.74 26.90 4.25
N ASN A 171 -6.58 27.53 3.09
CA ASN A 171 -7.57 27.48 2.01
C ASN A 171 -7.58 26.09 1.36
N GLU A 172 -6.40 25.50 1.19
CA GLU A 172 -6.25 24.15 0.66
C GLU A 172 -6.88 23.10 1.60
N ARG A 173 -6.67 23.23 2.91
CA ARG A 173 -7.30 22.37 3.92
C ARG A 173 -8.83 22.49 3.89
N GLU A 174 -9.36 23.70 3.84
CA GLU A 174 -10.81 23.94 3.72
C GLU A 174 -11.39 23.36 2.42
N LEU A 175 -10.67 23.49 1.31
CA LEU A 175 -11.09 22.92 0.01
C LEU A 175 -11.13 21.39 0.04
N ILE A 176 -10.14 20.76 0.67
CA ILE A 176 -10.08 19.30 0.84
C ILE A 176 -11.23 18.83 1.74
N GLU A 177 -11.45 19.46 2.89
CA GLU A 177 -12.55 19.14 3.79
C GLU A 177 -13.91 19.27 3.08
N HIS A 178 -14.10 20.33 2.31
CA HIS A 178 -15.32 20.52 1.51
C HIS A 178 -15.52 19.40 0.49
N SER A 179 -14.46 19.00 -0.21
CA SER A 179 -14.48 17.90 -1.19
C SER A 179 -14.84 16.56 -0.52
N VAL A 180 -14.32 16.30 0.69
CA VAL A 180 -14.65 15.11 1.47
C VAL A 180 -16.11 15.10 1.89
N VAL A 181 -16.60 16.22 2.45
CA VAL A 181 -17.99 16.34 2.88
C VAL A 181 -18.95 16.13 1.71
N LEU A 182 -18.68 16.73 0.55
CA LEU A 182 -19.52 16.55 -0.65
C LEU A 182 -19.53 15.09 -1.12
N SER A 183 -18.41 14.38 -1.02
CA SER A 183 -18.37 12.96 -1.41
C SER A 183 -19.15 12.07 -0.45
N LEU A 184 -19.16 12.38 0.86
CA LEU A 184 -19.89 11.62 1.86
C LEU A 184 -21.41 11.82 1.78
N ILE A 185 -21.88 12.98 1.31
CA ILE A 185 -23.34 13.24 1.11
C ILE A 185 -23.91 12.37 -0.02
N HIS A 186 -23.07 11.87 -0.92
CA HIS A 186 -23.48 11.08 -2.09
C HIS A 186 -23.25 9.56 -1.94
N ILE A 187 -22.86 9.08 -0.74
CA ILE A 187 -22.75 7.66 -0.38
C ILE A 187 -24.01 7.23 0.36
#